data_f1fae0999182f832f5f5d4d843c3ea67
#
_entry.id   f1fae0999182f832f5f5d4d843c3ea67
#
_cell.length_a   1.000
_cell.length_b   1.000
_cell.length_c   1.000
_cell.angle_alpha   90.00
_cell.angle_beta   90.00
_cell.angle_gamma   90.00
#
_symmetry.space_group_name_H-M   'P 1'
#
loop_
_entity.id
_entity.type
_entity.pdbx_description
1 polymer ?
#
loop_
_entity_poly.entity_id
_entity_poly.type
_entity_poly.pdbx_seq_one_letter_code
_entity_poly.pdbx_strand_id
1 'polypeptide(L)' 'MASHYSLKQRFSLVLDCYKSGLSIPSWCKEKGIAPGTFYGWIKQVSNKGYDVPTFTRHGTAYK' A
#
# COMPACT_ATOMS: atom_id res chain seq x y z
N MET A 1 -7.42 7.21 -16.21
CA MET A 1 -7.32 7.27 -15.54
C MET A 1 -6.58 7.78 -14.74
N ALA A 2 -6.66 8.38 -14.35
CA ALA A 2 -5.85 8.96 -13.68
C ALA A 2 -5.68 8.52 -12.49
N SER A 3 -4.81 8.43 -12.03
CA SER A 3 -4.57 7.90 -10.86
C SER A 3 -4.15 8.90 -9.95
N HIS A 4 -4.81 9.96 -9.88
CA HIS A 4 -4.41 10.98 -8.97
C HIS A 4 -5.06 10.75 -7.65
N TYR A 5 -4.41 10.08 -6.80
CA TYR A 5 -4.89 9.86 -5.44
C TYR A 5 -4.22 10.86 -4.52
N SER A 6 -4.99 11.47 -3.63
CA SER A 6 -4.40 12.33 -2.61
C SER A 6 -3.61 11.48 -1.64
N LEU A 7 -2.79 12.11 -0.82
CA LEU A 7 -2.05 11.36 0.19
C LEU A 7 -2.96 10.59 1.11
N LYS A 8 -4.07 11.21 1.48
CA LYS A 8 -5.03 10.55 2.35
C LYS A 8 -5.60 9.31 1.68
N GLN A 9 -5.91 9.41 0.40
CA GLN A 9 -6.43 8.27 -0.34
C GLN A 9 -5.39 7.17 -0.46
N ARG A 10 -4.14 7.56 -0.70
CA ARG A 10 -3.07 6.57 -0.78
C ARG A 10 -2.89 5.85 0.55
N PHE A 11 -2.96 6.60 1.63
CA PHE A 11 -2.87 5.99 2.95
C PHE A 11 -4.03 5.01 3.18
N SER A 12 -5.22 5.40 2.76
CA SER A 12 -6.37 4.52 2.88
C SER A 12 -6.17 3.22 2.11
N LEU A 13 -5.59 3.33 0.91
CA LEU A 13 -5.32 2.14 0.11
C LEU A 13 -4.26 1.27 0.75
N VAL A 14 -3.26 1.88 1.36
CA VAL A 14 -2.23 1.13 2.08
C VAL A 14 -2.87 0.33 3.21
N LEU A 15 -3.76 0.95 3.96
CA LEU A 15 -4.44 0.25 5.03
C LEU A 15 -5.32 -0.87 4.50
N ASP A 16 -5.97 -0.62 3.37
CA ASP A 16 -6.83 -1.61 2.76
C ASP A 16 -6.04 -2.85 2.38
N CYS A 17 -4.87 -2.64 1.79
CA CYS A 17 -3.98 -3.73 1.45
C CYS A 17 -3.58 -4.51 2.70
N TYR A 18 -3.22 -3.80 3.74
CA TYR A 18 -2.79 -4.43 4.97
C TYR A 18 -3.90 -5.30 5.55
N LYS A 19 -5.12 -4.78 5.55
CA LYS A 19 -6.25 -5.50 6.13
C LYS A 19 -6.69 -6.67 5.29
N SER A 20 -6.37 -6.65 3.99
CA SER A 20 -6.81 -7.72 3.10
C SER A 20 -6.11 -9.04 3.39
N GLY A 21 -4.95 -8.98 4.01
CA GLY A 21 -4.17 -10.19 4.25
C GLY A 21 -3.42 -10.69 3.04
N LEU A 22 -3.56 -10.02 1.91
CA LEU A 22 -2.84 -10.41 0.71
C LEU A 22 -1.45 -9.82 0.70
N SER A 23 -0.55 -10.44 -0.05
CA SER A 23 0.74 -9.84 -0.26
C SER A 23 0.57 -8.58 -1.09
N ILE A 24 1.53 -7.69 -1.01
CA ILE A 24 1.45 -6.45 -1.77
C ILE A 24 1.32 -6.72 -3.26
N PRO A 25 2.14 -7.59 -3.87
CA PRO A 25 1.98 -7.85 -5.29
C PRO A 25 0.61 -8.40 -5.65
N SER A 26 0.07 -9.30 -4.82
CA SER A 26 -1.23 -9.88 -5.09
C SER A 26 -2.33 -8.85 -5.00
N TRP A 27 -2.29 -8.04 -3.97
CA TRP A 27 -3.30 -6.99 -3.80
C TRP A 27 -3.23 -5.97 -4.93
N CYS A 28 -2.02 -5.58 -5.29
CA CYS A 28 -1.83 -4.62 -6.37
C CYS A 28 -2.36 -5.16 -7.69
N LYS A 29 -2.14 -6.45 -7.93
CA LYS A 29 -2.62 -7.06 -9.14
C LYS A 29 -4.15 -7.00 -9.21
N GLU A 30 -4.80 -7.25 -8.09
CA GLU A 30 -6.25 -7.19 -8.06
C GLU A 30 -6.77 -5.79 -8.28
N LYS A 31 -6.04 -4.79 -7.80
CA LYS A 31 -6.50 -3.41 -7.92
C LYS A 31 -6.01 -2.73 -9.19
N GLY A 32 -5.16 -3.40 -9.94
CA GLY A 32 -4.62 -2.78 -11.15
C GLY A 32 -3.58 -1.72 -10.87
N ILE A 33 -2.88 -1.84 -9.77
CA ILE A 33 -1.85 -0.88 -9.37
C ILE A 33 -0.49 -1.54 -9.51
N ALA A 34 0.46 -0.83 -10.08
CA ALA A 34 1.81 -1.37 -10.18
C ALA A 34 2.43 -1.44 -8.80
N PRO A 35 3.05 -2.58 -8.44
CA PRO A 35 3.64 -2.70 -7.11
C PRO A 35 4.67 -1.62 -6.81
N GLY A 36 5.48 -1.24 -7.80
CA GLY A 36 6.46 -0.18 -7.58
C GLY A 36 5.83 1.13 -7.22
N THR A 37 4.71 1.45 -7.86
CA THR A 37 3.96 2.65 -7.54
C THR A 37 3.43 2.58 -6.12
N PHE A 38 2.93 1.42 -5.74
CA PHE A 38 2.36 1.26 -4.41
C PHE A 38 3.43 1.41 -3.33
N TYR A 39 4.60 0.85 -3.55
CA TYR A 39 5.70 1.01 -2.60
C TYR A 39 6.08 2.49 -2.46
N GLY A 40 6.03 3.22 -3.57
CA GLY A 40 6.27 4.66 -3.52
C GLY A 40 5.23 5.38 -2.66
N TRP A 41 3.98 4.95 -2.75
CA TRP A 41 2.93 5.54 -1.93
C TRP A 41 3.18 5.29 -0.45
N ILE A 42 3.60 4.08 -0.10
CA ILE A 42 3.88 3.76 1.29
C ILE A 42 4.96 4.69 1.82
N LYS A 43 6.01 4.89 1.02
CA LYS A 43 7.09 5.76 1.43
C LYS A 43 6.62 7.20 1.57
N GLN A 44 5.80 7.66 0.64
CA GLN A 44 5.31 9.03 0.67
C GLN A 44 4.47 9.30 1.89
N VAL A 45 3.51 8.42 2.18
CA VAL A 45 2.64 8.66 3.33
C VAL A 45 3.43 8.53 4.63
N SER A 46 4.39 7.64 4.68
CA SER A 46 5.22 7.50 5.85
C SER A 46 6.01 8.79 6.10
N ASN A 47 6.55 9.37 5.03
CA ASN A 47 7.31 10.61 5.16
C ASN A 47 6.46 11.78 5.59
N LYS A 48 5.18 11.72 5.34
CA LYS A 48 4.28 12.79 5.73
C LYS A 48 3.72 12.61 7.13
N GLY A 49 4.17 11.57 7.82
CA GLY A 49 3.77 11.40 9.21
C GLY A 49 2.57 10.51 9.42
N TYR A 50 2.06 9.87 8.37
CA TYR A 50 0.97 8.93 8.55
C TYR A 50 1.49 7.68 9.23
N ASP A 51 0.64 7.07 10.02
CA ASP A 51 1.01 5.89 10.79
C ASP A 51 0.81 4.65 9.92
N VAL A 52 1.82 4.32 9.15
CA VAL A 52 1.72 3.22 8.20
C VAL A 52 1.98 1.90 8.91
N PRO A 53 1.12 0.90 8.71
CA PRO A 53 1.36 -0.41 9.32
C PRO A 53 2.59 -1.06 8.74
N THR A 54 3.19 -1.94 9.53
CA THR A 54 4.38 -2.64 9.09
C THR A 54 3.98 -3.87 8.29
N PHE A 55 4.45 -3.94 7.06
CA PHE A 55 4.25 -5.14 6.24
C PHE A 55 5.48 -6.00 6.37
N THR A 56 5.30 -7.31 6.32
CA THR A 56 6.44 -8.17 6.27
C THR A 56 7.04 -8.06 4.89
N ARG A 57 8.28 -8.48 4.76
CA ARG A 57 8.92 -8.34 3.49
C ARG A 57 8.23 -9.18 2.44
N HIS A 58 7.54 -10.23 2.82
CA HIS A 58 6.82 -10.99 1.85
C HIS A 58 5.41 -10.51 1.68
N GLY A 59 5.05 -9.49 2.38
CA GLY A 59 3.70 -9.02 2.30
C GLY A 59 2.70 -9.86 3.05
N THR A 60 3.16 -10.84 3.79
CA THR A 60 2.27 -11.63 4.59
C THR A 60 2.62 -11.40 6.01
N ALA A 61 1.70 -11.68 6.78
CA ALA A 61 2.01 -11.50 8.15
C ALA A 61 2.74 -12.62 8.62
N TYR A 62 3.69 -12.82 8.98
CA TYR A 62 4.28 -13.92 9.36
C TYR A 62 5.21 -13.72 10.21
N LYS A 63 5.43 -14.15 10.77
CA LYS A 63 6.22 -14.20 11.49
C LYS A 63 6.57 -14.00 11.90
#